data_6376d8635578a40010943b3450441e81
#
_entry.id   6376d8635578a40010943b3450441e81
#
_cell.length_a   1.000
_cell.length_b   1.000
_cell.length_c   1.000
_cell.angle_alpha   90.00
_cell.angle_beta   90.00
_cell.angle_gamma   90.00
#
_symmetry.space_group_name_H-M   'P 1'
#
loop_
_entity.id
_entity.type
_entity.pdbx_description
1 polymer ?
#
loop_
_entity_poly.entity_id
_entity_poly.type
_entity_poly.pdbx_seq_one_letter_code
_entity_poly.pdbx_strand_id
1 'polypeptide(L)' 'MNLTPLEYDILRLLMQHPGKVFSPHEIYRRVWHEDPAADNPVAVHVRHIREKIEINPKEPRYLKVVWGVGYKIERSE' A
#
# COMPACT_ATOMS: atom_id res chain seq x y z
N MET A 1 5.82 0.73 -16.33
CA MET A 1 5.64 0.92 -14.87
C MET A 1 6.80 0.26 -14.15
N ASN A 2 7.57 1.05 -13.41
CA ASN A 2 8.78 0.56 -12.72
C ASN A 2 8.63 0.64 -11.22
N LEU A 3 8.13 -0.41 -10.62
CA LEU A 3 8.04 -0.49 -9.17
C LEU A 3 9.37 -0.92 -8.58
N THR A 4 9.76 -0.29 -7.48
CA THR A 4 10.92 -0.77 -6.72
C THR A 4 10.54 -2.09 -6.04
N PRO A 5 11.53 -2.89 -5.59
CA PRO A 5 11.20 -4.14 -4.88
C PRO A 5 10.27 -3.96 -3.68
N LEU A 6 10.48 -2.91 -2.89
CA LEU A 6 9.58 -2.65 -1.74
C LEU A 6 8.18 -2.26 -2.19
N GLU A 7 8.07 -1.43 -3.22
CA GLU A 7 6.77 -1.06 -3.77
C GLU A 7 6.04 -2.27 -4.32
N TYR A 8 6.76 -3.13 -5.04
CA TYR A 8 6.20 -4.35 -5.56
C TYR A 8 5.69 -5.26 -4.45
N ASP A 9 6.47 -5.43 -3.39
CA ASP A 9 6.10 -6.30 -2.28
C ASP A 9 4.87 -5.76 -1.54
N ILE A 10 4.79 -4.45 -1.33
CA ILE A 10 3.61 -3.83 -0.71
C ILE A 10 2.38 -4.05 -1.59
N LEU A 11 2.50 -3.73 -2.86
CA LEU A 11 1.37 -3.86 -3.78
C LEU A 11 0.91 -5.32 -3.88
N ARG A 12 1.86 -6.24 -3.98
CA ARG A 12 1.56 -7.67 -4.04
C ARG A 12 0.79 -8.14 -2.81
N LEU A 13 1.23 -7.72 -1.61
CA LEU A 13 0.54 -8.07 -0.38
C LEU A 13 -0.92 -7.65 -0.42
N LEU A 14 -1.16 -6.40 -0.82
CA LEU A 14 -2.53 -5.88 -0.87
C LEU A 14 -3.35 -6.58 -1.96
N MET A 15 -2.74 -6.87 -3.09
CA MET A 15 -3.44 -7.52 -4.21
C MET A 15 -3.79 -8.98 -3.93
N GLN A 16 -3.03 -9.64 -3.09
CA GLN A 16 -3.33 -11.01 -2.69
C GLN A 16 -4.54 -11.10 -1.76
N HIS A 17 -4.95 -9.97 -1.19
CA HIS A 17 -6.07 -9.90 -0.24
C HIS A 17 -6.98 -8.74 -0.62
N PRO A 18 -7.62 -8.79 -1.81
CA PRO A 18 -8.44 -7.66 -2.27
C PRO A 18 -9.57 -7.36 -1.30
N GLY A 19 -9.75 -6.08 -1.01
CA GLY A 19 -10.77 -5.64 -0.07
C GLY A 19 -10.34 -5.61 1.37
N LYS A 20 -9.27 -6.32 1.72
CA LYS A 20 -8.80 -6.31 3.11
C LYS A 20 -8.01 -5.05 3.40
N VAL A 21 -8.31 -4.40 4.52
CA VAL A 21 -7.60 -3.20 4.96
C VAL A 21 -6.40 -3.63 5.80
N PHE A 22 -5.21 -3.16 5.41
CA PHE A 22 -3.98 -3.40 6.16
C PHE A 22 -3.52 -2.11 6.79
N SER A 23 -3.23 -2.13 8.09
CA SER A 23 -2.64 -0.96 8.75
C SER A 23 -1.20 -0.77 8.27
N PRO A 24 -0.65 0.45 8.38
CA PRO A 24 0.77 0.67 8.06
C PRO A 24 1.69 -0.23 8.89
N HIS A 25 1.32 -0.49 10.14
CA HIS A 25 2.08 -1.37 11.02
C HIS A 25 2.12 -2.80 10.47
N GLU A 26 0.97 -3.32 10.06
CA GLU A 26 0.89 -4.67 9.52
C GLU A 26 1.62 -4.79 8.19
N ILE A 27 1.49 -3.79 7.30
CA ILE A 27 2.22 -3.78 6.04
C ILE A 27 3.72 -3.84 6.31
N TYR A 28 4.19 -3.02 7.22
CA TYR A 28 5.61 -2.98 7.54
C TYR A 28 6.09 -4.34 8.05
N ARG A 29 5.39 -4.93 9.01
CA ARG A 29 5.78 -6.23 9.56
C ARG A 29 5.85 -7.31 8.49
N ARG A 30 4.90 -7.30 7.57
CA ARG A 30 4.84 -8.35 6.55
C ARG A 30 5.86 -8.18 5.43
N VAL A 31 6.21 -6.93 5.11
CA VAL A 31 7.15 -6.64 4.02
C VAL A 31 8.58 -6.58 4.52
N TRP A 32 8.81 -5.91 5.64
CA TRP A 32 10.16 -5.77 6.21
C TRP A 32 10.53 -6.89 7.17
N HIS A 33 9.55 -7.68 7.62
CA HIS A 33 9.75 -8.81 8.54
C HIS A 33 10.30 -8.39 9.91
N GLU A 34 9.92 -7.20 10.36
CA GLU A 34 10.29 -6.70 11.68
C GLU A 34 9.26 -5.68 12.13
N ASP A 35 9.27 -5.33 13.41
CA ASP A 35 8.35 -4.33 13.92
C ASP A 35 8.82 -2.94 13.51
N PRO A 36 7.89 -2.05 13.10
CA PRO A 36 8.28 -0.72 12.67
C PRO A 36 8.75 0.13 13.84
N ALA A 37 9.78 0.93 13.59
CA ALA A 37 10.18 2.00 14.49
C ALA A 37 9.17 3.17 14.38
N ALA A 38 9.46 4.25 15.09
CA ALA A 38 8.58 5.42 15.07
C ALA A 38 8.38 5.99 13.67
N ASP A 39 9.38 5.83 12.79
CA ASP A 39 9.35 6.33 11.41
C ASP A 39 8.89 5.27 10.44
N ASN A 40 7.62 4.92 10.46
CA ASN A 40 7.11 3.93 9.52
C ASN A 40 7.05 4.53 8.10
N PRO A 41 7.83 4.01 7.13
CA PRO A 41 7.89 4.59 5.80
C PRO A 41 6.78 4.15 4.85
N VAL A 42 5.83 3.35 5.31
CA VAL A 42 4.80 2.77 4.45
C VAL A 42 4.03 3.84 3.67
N ALA A 43 3.67 4.94 4.33
CA ALA A 43 2.89 5.99 3.68
C ALA A 43 3.63 6.59 2.48
N VAL A 44 4.94 6.78 2.60
CA VAL A 44 5.76 7.32 1.51
C VAL A 44 5.78 6.34 0.33
N HIS A 45 5.98 5.05 0.60
CA HIS A 45 5.98 4.03 -0.45
C HIS A 45 4.61 3.90 -1.10
N VAL A 46 3.53 3.97 -0.33
CA VAL A 46 2.17 3.93 -0.87
C VAL A 46 1.93 5.10 -1.81
N ARG A 47 2.39 6.28 -1.43
CA ARG A 47 2.27 7.47 -2.28
C ARG A 47 2.99 7.25 -3.62
N HIS A 48 4.21 6.72 -3.58
CA HIS A 48 4.97 6.45 -4.81
C HIS A 48 4.27 5.39 -5.67
N ILE A 49 3.70 4.37 -5.06
CA ILE A 49 2.95 3.34 -5.79
C ILE A 49 1.78 4.00 -6.53
N ARG A 50 1.01 4.84 -5.84
CA ARG A 50 -0.12 5.54 -6.46
C ARG A 50 0.32 6.36 -7.65
N GLU A 51 1.45 7.07 -7.53
CA GLU A 51 1.97 7.88 -8.62
C GLU A 51 2.29 7.03 -9.85
N LYS A 52 2.57 5.75 -9.65
CA LYS A 52 2.95 4.83 -10.74
C LYS A 52 1.77 4.08 -11.33
N ILE A 53 0.77 3.70 -10.52
CA ILE A 53 -0.31 2.85 -10.99
C ILE A 53 -1.64 3.57 -11.22
N GLU A 54 -1.84 4.74 -10.59
CA GLU A 54 -3.11 5.46 -10.71
C GLU A 54 -3.02 6.52 -11.79
N ILE A 55 -4.11 6.68 -12.54
CA ILE A 55 -4.21 7.78 -13.52
C ILE A 55 -4.17 9.11 -12.78
N ASN A 56 -4.92 9.21 -11.69
CA ASN A 56 -4.91 10.39 -10.82
C ASN A 56 -4.64 9.95 -9.38
N PRO A 57 -3.40 10.13 -8.89
CA PRO A 57 -3.06 9.68 -7.55
C PRO A 57 -3.89 10.32 -6.43
N LYS A 58 -4.47 11.50 -6.69
CA LYS A 58 -5.32 12.17 -5.69
C LYS A 58 -6.72 11.57 -5.62
N GLU A 59 -7.12 10.87 -6.68
CA GLU A 59 -8.40 10.17 -6.75
C GLU A 59 -8.14 8.72 -7.16
N PRO A 60 -7.53 7.92 -6.28
CA PRO A 60 -7.09 6.57 -6.65
C PRO A 60 -8.29 5.65 -6.90
N ARG A 61 -8.15 4.82 -7.93
CA ARG A 61 -9.16 3.82 -8.27
C ARG A 61 -8.87 2.49 -7.63
N TYR A 62 -7.61 2.18 -7.40
CA TYR A 62 -7.17 0.85 -6.96
C TYR A 62 -6.66 0.84 -5.53
N LEU A 63 -5.67 1.65 -5.22
CA LEU A 63 -5.06 1.68 -3.90
C LEU A 63 -5.75 2.75 -3.05
N LYS A 64 -6.66 2.33 -2.20
CA LYS A 64 -7.51 3.23 -1.42
C LYS A 64 -7.02 3.38 0.00
N VAL A 65 -7.22 4.58 0.56
CA VAL A 65 -6.98 4.86 1.97
C VAL A 65 -8.28 4.65 2.73
N VAL A 66 -8.19 3.96 3.86
CA VAL A 66 -9.29 3.89 4.81
C VAL A 66 -8.85 4.70 6.03
N TRP A 67 -9.43 5.87 6.17
CA TRP A 67 -9.00 6.84 7.19
C TRP A 67 -9.00 6.25 8.58
N GLY A 68 -7.89 6.46 9.29
CA GLY A 68 -7.73 5.96 10.65
C GLY A 68 -7.46 4.47 10.75
N VAL A 69 -7.42 3.74 9.64
CA VAL A 69 -7.22 2.29 9.64
C VAL A 69 -6.00 1.89 8.80
N GLY A 70 -6.00 2.20 7.50
CA GLY A 70 -4.89 1.80 6.65
C GLY A 70 -5.23 1.87 5.17
N TYR A 71 -4.73 0.88 4.43
CA TYR A 71 -4.82 0.85 2.97
C TYR A 71 -5.40 -0.46 2.49
N LYS A 72 -6.03 -0.42 1.32
CA LYS A 72 -6.54 -1.63 0.67
C LYS A 72 -6.47 -1.48 -0.84
N ILE A 73 -6.45 -2.62 -1.52
CA ILE A 73 -6.70 -2.65 -2.96
C ILE A 73 -8.18 -2.96 -3.15
N GLU A 74 -8.86 -2.09 -3.88
CA GLU A 74 -10.26 -2.30 -4.17
C GLU A 74 -10.40 -3.06 -5.47
N ARG A 75 -11.24 -4.08 -5.43
CA ARG A 75 -11.50 -4.88 -6.60
C ARG A 75 -12.35 -4.09 -7.57
N SER A 76 -11.87 -3.97 -8.79
CA SER A 76 -12.63 -3.36 -9.86
C SER A 76 -13.50 -4.46 -10.49
N GLU A 77 -14.77 -4.30 -10.38
CA GLU A 77 -15.72 -5.24 -10.97
C GLU A 77 -16.18 -4.75 -12.32
#